data_faaa937be6c3b510b49b4e44f8cc91f2
#
_entry.id   faaa937be6c3b510b49b4e44f8cc91f2
#
_cell.length_a   1.000
_cell.length_b   1.000
_cell.length_c   1.000
_cell.angle_alpha   90.00
_cell.angle_beta   90.00
_cell.angle_gamma   90.00
#
_symmetry.space_group_name_H-M   'P 1'
#
loop_
_entity.id
_entity.type
_entity.pdbx_description
1 polymer ?
#
loop_
_entity_poly.entity_id
_entity_poly.type
_entity_poly.pdbx_seq_one_letter_code
_entity_poly.pdbx_strand_id
1 'polypeptide(L)'
;MAIALLALGCVAPAMAQEAQGMQDMPGMQHAAPAPAPAPAPAPTQEGSQDAHDMSTMPGMSPKPQMSDMSMPGMNMSGMKMGAMQGGEAPADARSPDWSDGVPSSAMHGMAMKDMDDTAPVGMLLLDRLESFAGQGGHGQSWEAEGWYGNDADKLWLRSEGEREDNRPRDGDVELLWSHAVATYWDTQLGVRRDFGEGPKRNWAAFGVQGLAPYWFELEATAYAGEGGRTAARVRAEYELLFTQRLILQPEIEVNAYGKDDVQRQLRSGVSSVEGGLRLRYEIRRSIAPYVGVSWEHLTGGTADLARNDGRRVTDRRWVAGIRIWL
;
A
#
# COMPACT_ATOMS: atom_id res chain seq x y z
N MET A 1 37.43 5.69 0.65
CA MET A 1 36.11 5.17 1.12
C MET A 1 35.33 4.79 -0.12
N ALA A 2 35.27 3.51 -0.44
CA ALA A 2 34.60 3.00 -1.61
C ALA A 2 33.22 2.49 -1.16
N ILE A 3 32.15 3.08 -1.69
CA ILE A 3 30.79 2.64 -1.48
C ILE A 3 30.55 1.49 -2.46
N ALA A 4 30.47 0.27 -1.95
CA ALA A 4 30.11 -0.90 -2.74
C ALA A 4 28.58 -0.92 -2.90
N LEU A 5 28.10 -0.65 -4.10
CA LEU A 5 26.73 -0.91 -4.52
C LEU A 5 26.55 -2.45 -4.57
N LEU A 6 25.77 -2.99 -3.65
CA LEU A 6 25.33 -4.38 -3.73
C LEU A 6 24.17 -4.43 -4.74
N ALA A 7 24.46 -4.91 -5.95
CA ALA A 7 23.45 -5.31 -6.91
C ALA A 7 22.80 -6.61 -6.41
N LEU A 8 21.51 -6.55 -6.07
CA LEU A 8 20.68 -7.72 -5.82
C LEU A 8 20.47 -8.45 -7.15
N GLY A 9 21.29 -9.45 -7.42
CA GLY A 9 21.08 -10.36 -8.54
C GLY A 9 19.91 -11.28 -8.24
N CYS A 10 18.84 -11.18 -9.02
CA CYS A 10 17.78 -12.17 -9.06
C CYS A 10 18.38 -13.51 -9.51
N VAL A 11 18.59 -14.42 -8.58
CA VAL A 11 18.82 -15.85 -8.88
C VAL A 11 17.43 -16.48 -9.05
N ALA A 12 17.01 -16.67 -10.30
CA ALA A 12 15.89 -17.53 -10.60
C ALA A 12 16.31 -19.00 -10.34
N PRO A 13 15.59 -19.77 -9.54
CA PRO A 13 15.83 -21.21 -9.49
C PRO A 13 15.37 -21.82 -10.80
N ALA A 14 16.30 -22.49 -11.49
CA ALA A 14 15.99 -23.37 -12.62
C ALA A 14 15.20 -24.59 -12.10
N MET A 15 13.89 -24.54 -12.24
CA MET A 15 13.01 -25.71 -12.14
C MET A 15 12.82 -26.28 -13.55
N ALA A 16 13.85 -26.95 -14.01
CA ALA A 16 13.76 -27.78 -15.21
C ALA A 16 14.51 -29.08 -14.92
N GLN A 17 13.79 -30.05 -14.35
CA GLN A 17 14.07 -31.49 -14.52
C GLN A 17 13.14 -32.25 -13.56
N GLU A 18 12.00 -32.69 -14.15
CA GLU A 18 11.35 -33.98 -13.87
C GLU A 18 10.02 -34.04 -14.63
N ALA A 19 10.14 -34.15 -15.94
CA ALA A 19 9.04 -34.58 -16.80
C ALA A 19 9.57 -35.66 -17.76
N GLN A 20 10.18 -36.73 -17.22
CA GLN A 20 10.43 -37.97 -17.94
C GLN A 20 9.92 -39.13 -17.07
N GLY A 21 8.70 -39.59 -17.36
CA GLY A 21 8.15 -40.75 -16.67
C GLY A 21 6.65 -40.93 -16.78
N MET A 22 6.01 -40.48 -17.87
CA MET A 22 4.62 -40.85 -18.19
C MET A 22 4.41 -40.92 -19.69
N GLN A 23 5.16 -41.78 -20.34
CA GLN A 23 4.82 -42.33 -21.66
C GLN A 23 4.65 -43.80 -21.44
N ASP A 24 3.37 -44.22 -21.35
CA ASP A 24 2.81 -45.53 -21.78
C ASP A 24 1.45 -45.71 -21.08
N MET A 25 0.42 -44.99 -21.58
CA MET A 25 -0.96 -45.41 -21.47
C MET A 25 -1.58 -45.39 -22.88
N PRO A 26 -1.93 -46.53 -23.48
CA PRO A 26 -2.60 -46.55 -24.77
C PRO A 26 -4.08 -46.21 -24.59
N GLY A 27 -4.52 -45.08 -25.16
CA GLY A 27 -5.94 -44.82 -25.29
C GLY A 27 -6.45 -43.38 -25.12
N MET A 28 -5.63 -42.36 -24.93
CA MET A 28 -6.10 -40.96 -24.93
C MET A 28 -5.51 -40.20 -26.12
N GLN A 29 -6.31 -40.02 -27.16
CA GLN A 29 -6.01 -39.06 -28.21
C GLN A 29 -6.29 -37.66 -27.69
N HIS A 30 -5.24 -36.90 -27.41
CA HIS A 30 -5.36 -35.47 -27.15
C HIS A 30 -5.65 -34.74 -28.45
N ALA A 31 -6.84 -34.17 -28.58
CA ALA A 31 -7.17 -33.22 -29.63
C ALA A 31 -6.25 -31.99 -29.49
N ALA A 32 -5.62 -31.57 -30.57
CA ALA A 32 -4.81 -30.39 -30.65
C ALA A 32 -5.63 -29.11 -30.24
N PRO A 33 -5.08 -28.16 -29.49
CA PRO A 33 -5.78 -26.94 -29.18
C PRO A 33 -6.07 -26.15 -30.46
N ALA A 34 -7.29 -25.68 -30.60
CA ALA A 34 -7.73 -24.84 -31.71
C ALA A 34 -6.89 -23.54 -31.75
N PRO A 35 -6.53 -23.04 -32.95
CA PRO A 35 -5.83 -21.76 -33.05
C PRO A 35 -6.68 -20.62 -32.53
N ALA A 36 -6.04 -19.69 -31.82
CA ALA A 36 -6.66 -18.48 -31.28
C ALA A 36 -7.32 -17.67 -32.41
N PRO A 37 -8.53 -17.10 -32.19
CA PRO A 37 -9.17 -16.27 -33.20
C PRO A 37 -8.32 -15.00 -33.46
N ALA A 38 -8.18 -14.66 -34.74
CA ALA A 38 -7.48 -13.46 -35.20
C ALA A 38 -8.13 -12.19 -34.62
N PRO A 39 -7.36 -11.14 -34.29
CA PRO A 39 -7.91 -9.89 -33.81
C PRO A 39 -8.81 -9.26 -34.88
N ALA A 40 -9.99 -8.80 -34.45
CA ALA A 40 -10.94 -8.11 -35.30
C ALA A 40 -10.29 -6.81 -35.86
N PRO A 41 -10.55 -6.48 -37.14
CA PRO A 41 -10.03 -5.24 -37.72
C PRO A 41 -10.68 -4.02 -37.06
N ALA A 42 -9.87 -2.98 -36.84
CA ALA A 42 -10.30 -1.70 -36.31
C ALA A 42 -11.40 -1.09 -37.21
N PRO A 43 -12.44 -0.43 -36.67
CA PRO A 43 -13.47 0.20 -37.44
C PRO A 43 -12.84 1.39 -38.23
N THR A 44 -12.90 1.30 -39.53
CA THR A 44 -12.61 2.40 -40.44
C THR A 44 -13.69 3.46 -40.26
N GLN A 45 -13.32 4.67 -39.85
CA GLN A 45 -14.21 5.83 -39.91
C GLN A 45 -14.37 6.24 -41.38
N GLU A 46 -15.41 5.76 -42.01
CA GLU A 46 -15.94 6.40 -43.21
C GLU A 46 -16.90 7.51 -42.79
N GLY A 47 -16.55 8.71 -43.12
CA GLY A 47 -17.41 9.86 -43.00
C GLY A 47 -18.60 9.74 -43.96
N SER A 48 -19.81 9.70 -43.43
CA SER A 48 -20.98 10.10 -44.17
C SER A 48 -21.68 11.21 -43.44
N GLN A 49 -21.58 12.39 -44.02
CA GLN A 49 -22.47 13.51 -43.79
C GLN A 49 -23.82 13.15 -44.42
N ASP A 50 -24.74 12.64 -43.64
CA ASP A 50 -26.13 12.65 -43.99
C ASP A 50 -26.87 13.56 -43.01
N ALA A 51 -27.03 14.80 -43.45
CA ALA A 51 -27.96 15.75 -42.88
C ALA A 51 -29.37 15.20 -43.12
N HIS A 52 -29.98 14.55 -42.16
CA HIS A 52 -31.41 14.24 -42.20
C HIS A 52 -32.20 15.53 -42.06
N ASP A 53 -32.78 15.94 -43.17
CA ASP A 53 -33.81 16.99 -43.24
C ASP A 53 -35.04 16.54 -42.45
N MET A 54 -35.26 17.14 -41.30
CA MET A 54 -36.38 16.88 -40.39
C MET A 54 -37.65 17.65 -40.78
N SER A 55 -37.78 18.16 -41.99
CA SER A 55 -38.92 18.97 -42.40
C SER A 55 -40.18 18.18 -42.78
N THR A 56 -40.19 16.86 -42.75
CA THR A 56 -41.29 16.01 -43.22
C THR A 56 -41.98 15.16 -42.16
N MET A 57 -41.87 15.49 -40.89
CA MET A 57 -42.66 14.81 -39.85
C MET A 57 -43.96 15.61 -39.55
N PRO A 58 -45.15 15.07 -39.82
CA PRO A 58 -46.41 15.75 -39.48
C PRO A 58 -46.63 15.73 -37.97
N GLY A 59 -46.64 16.93 -37.35
CA GLY A 59 -47.02 17.12 -35.96
C GLY A 59 -46.07 17.91 -35.06
N MET A 60 -44.95 18.39 -35.55
CA MET A 60 -44.11 19.30 -34.78
C MET A 60 -44.18 20.72 -35.27
N SER A 61 -44.83 21.61 -34.53
CA SER A 61 -44.76 23.05 -34.74
C SER A 61 -43.32 23.53 -34.59
N PRO A 62 -42.85 24.43 -35.50
CA PRO A 62 -41.49 24.96 -35.41
C PRO A 62 -41.29 25.73 -34.10
N LYS A 63 -40.27 25.37 -33.35
CA LYS A 63 -39.81 26.13 -32.17
C LYS A 63 -39.48 27.56 -32.62
N PRO A 64 -39.92 28.60 -31.89
CA PRO A 64 -39.53 29.97 -32.22
C PRO A 64 -38.00 30.14 -32.11
N GLN A 65 -37.41 30.72 -33.12
CA GLN A 65 -36.03 31.18 -33.11
C GLN A 65 -35.83 32.15 -31.93
N MET A 66 -34.91 31.80 -31.04
CA MET A 66 -34.46 32.67 -29.94
C MET A 66 -33.56 33.82 -30.49
N SER A 67 -34.11 34.72 -31.26
CA SER A 67 -33.37 35.89 -31.74
C SER A 67 -33.79 37.22 -31.09
N ASP A 68 -34.79 37.20 -30.16
CA ASP A 68 -35.25 38.44 -29.54
C ASP A 68 -35.53 38.29 -28.04
N MET A 69 -34.52 37.88 -27.25
CA MET A 69 -34.50 38.17 -25.82
C MET A 69 -33.38 39.18 -25.53
N SER A 70 -33.64 40.42 -25.88
CA SER A 70 -32.92 41.59 -25.34
C SER A 70 -33.25 41.72 -23.86
N MET A 71 -32.40 41.28 -22.98
CA MET A 71 -32.41 41.68 -21.56
C MET A 71 -31.89 43.12 -21.47
N PRO A 72 -32.66 44.10 -21.00
CA PRO A 72 -32.18 45.46 -20.82
C PRO A 72 -31.16 45.47 -19.64
N GLY A 73 -29.88 45.72 -19.96
CA GLY A 73 -28.88 46.03 -18.95
C GLY A 73 -27.59 45.20 -18.97
N MET A 74 -27.43 44.18 -19.83
CA MET A 74 -26.15 43.47 -19.95
C MET A 74 -25.47 43.79 -21.26
N ASN A 75 -24.46 44.66 -21.24
CA ASN A 75 -23.60 44.93 -22.37
C ASN A 75 -22.59 43.78 -22.53
N MET A 76 -22.90 42.84 -23.44
CA MET A 76 -22.09 41.65 -23.70
C MET A 76 -20.95 41.93 -24.71
N SER A 77 -20.65 43.15 -25.07
CA SER A 77 -19.62 43.47 -26.04
C SER A 77 -18.17 43.27 -25.54
N GLY A 78 -17.98 42.80 -24.33
CA GLY A 78 -16.66 42.51 -23.72
C GLY A 78 -16.34 41.05 -23.43
N MET A 79 -17.30 40.13 -23.59
CA MET A 79 -17.01 38.70 -23.40
C MET A 79 -16.48 38.09 -24.70
N LYS A 80 -15.18 38.04 -24.83
CA LYS A 80 -14.53 37.14 -25.78
C LYS A 80 -14.79 35.71 -25.29
N MET A 81 -15.78 35.02 -25.83
CA MET A 81 -15.86 33.56 -25.69
C MET A 81 -14.65 32.99 -26.41
N GLY A 82 -13.63 32.58 -25.69
CA GLY A 82 -12.53 31.81 -26.21
C GLY A 82 -13.06 30.57 -26.93
N ALA A 83 -12.46 30.23 -28.05
CA ALA A 83 -12.82 29.07 -28.84
C ALA A 83 -12.88 27.82 -27.97
N MET A 84 -13.98 27.10 -27.99
CA MET A 84 -14.25 25.92 -27.15
C MET A 84 -13.37 24.70 -27.49
N GLN A 85 -12.46 24.84 -28.47
CA GLN A 85 -11.50 23.80 -28.85
C GLN A 85 -10.19 24.40 -29.27
N GLY A 86 -9.09 24.01 -28.65
CA GLY A 86 -7.76 24.19 -29.14
C GLY A 86 -7.18 25.61 -28.98
N GLY A 87 -7.54 26.30 -27.93
CA GLY A 87 -6.81 27.50 -27.51
C GLY A 87 -5.34 27.13 -27.23
N GLU A 88 -4.42 27.94 -27.77
CA GLU A 88 -3.00 27.84 -27.43
C GLU A 88 -2.86 27.90 -25.90
N ALA A 89 -2.06 26.98 -25.33
CA ALA A 89 -1.80 27.01 -23.92
C ALA A 89 -1.27 28.40 -23.51
N PRO A 90 -1.65 28.95 -22.35
CA PRO A 90 -1.14 30.23 -21.90
C PRO A 90 0.39 30.21 -21.92
N ALA A 91 0.99 31.28 -22.44
CA ALA A 91 2.44 31.41 -22.62
C ALA A 91 3.22 31.35 -21.27
N ASP A 92 2.53 31.56 -20.16
CA ASP A 92 3.12 31.57 -18.83
C ASP A 92 2.92 30.21 -18.18
N ALA A 93 3.98 29.63 -17.62
CA ALA A 93 3.91 28.45 -16.79
C ALA A 93 2.91 28.68 -15.65
N ARG A 94 2.05 27.72 -15.39
CA ARG A 94 1.16 27.74 -14.21
C ARG A 94 1.98 27.95 -12.96
N SER A 95 1.43 28.71 -12.02
CA SER A 95 2.03 28.83 -10.71
C SER A 95 2.13 27.46 -10.04
N PRO A 96 3.17 27.20 -9.23
CA PRO A 96 3.35 25.91 -8.55
C PRO A 96 2.17 25.53 -7.65
N ASP A 97 1.40 26.50 -7.19
CA ASP A 97 0.22 26.33 -6.35
C ASP A 97 -1.09 26.19 -7.13
N TRP A 98 -1.02 26.10 -8.47
CA TRP A 98 -2.18 25.99 -9.38
C TRP A 98 -3.19 27.15 -9.24
N SER A 99 -2.83 28.23 -8.57
CA SER A 99 -3.69 29.39 -8.34
C SER A 99 -3.89 30.25 -9.56
N ASP A 100 -3.13 30.00 -10.65
CA ASP A 100 -3.12 30.81 -11.89
C ASP A 100 -2.96 32.31 -11.62
N GLY A 101 -2.25 32.67 -10.53
CA GLY A 101 -2.04 34.04 -10.11
C GLY A 101 -3.26 34.71 -9.47
N VAL A 102 -4.32 33.95 -9.18
CA VAL A 102 -5.47 34.45 -8.43
C VAL A 102 -5.15 34.33 -6.93
N PRO A 103 -5.02 35.44 -6.18
CA PRO A 103 -4.77 35.34 -4.76
C PRO A 103 -5.94 34.61 -4.08
N SER A 104 -5.61 33.71 -3.17
CA SER A 104 -6.57 32.85 -2.43
C SER A 104 -7.66 33.66 -1.70
N SER A 105 -7.39 34.94 -1.40
CA SER A 105 -8.34 35.89 -0.81
C SER A 105 -9.44 36.36 -1.78
N ALA A 106 -9.31 36.14 -3.10
CA ALA A 106 -10.25 36.62 -4.10
C ALA A 106 -11.36 35.61 -4.43
N MET A 107 -11.26 34.35 -4.02
CA MET A 107 -12.31 33.35 -4.20
C MET A 107 -13.31 33.39 -3.02
N HIS A 108 -14.29 34.27 -3.15
CA HIS A 108 -15.61 34.26 -2.47
C HIS A 108 -15.71 33.42 -1.17
N GLY A 109 -14.89 33.72 -0.16
CA GLY A 109 -15.04 33.16 1.18
C GLY A 109 -14.68 31.68 1.36
N MET A 110 -14.28 30.97 0.30
CA MET A 110 -13.61 29.69 0.44
C MET A 110 -12.14 29.95 0.66
N ALA A 111 -11.69 29.85 1.89
CA ALA A 111 -10.26 29.84 2.16
C ALA A 111 -9.68 28.62 1.44
N MET A 112 -8.85 28.84 0.41
CA MET A 112 -8.05 27.78 -0.23
C MET A 112 -7.01 27.18 0.72
N LYS A 113 -7.14 27.42 2.02
CA LYS A 113 -6.33 26.81 3.06
C LYS A 113 -6.47 25.29 3.10
N ASP A 114 -7.57 24.77 2.54
CA ASP A 114 -7.82 23.33 2.43
C ASP A 114 -7.18 22.68 1.17
N MET A 115 -6.53 23.48 0.32
CA MET A 115 -5.74 23.04 -0.84
C MET A 115 -4.25 23.36 -0.71
N ASP A 116 -3.81 23.69 0.49
CA ASP A 116 -2.40 23.95 0.78
C ASP A 116 -1.72 22.61 1.07
N ASP A 117 -1.04 22.04 0.05
CA ASP A 117 -0.27 20.81 0.16
C ASP A 117 0.86 20.89 1.21
N THR A 118 1.12 22.09 1.73
CA THR A 118 2.08 22.32 2.81
C THR A 118 1.44 22.31 4.20
N ALA A 119 0.09 22.28 4.28
CA ALA A 119 -0.58 22.27 5.56
C ALA A 119 -0.29 20.96 6.32
N PRO A 120 0.24 21.02 7.54
CA PRO A 120 0.51 19.81 8.30
C PRO A 120 -0.78 19.15 8.74
N VAL A 121 -0.87 17.86 8.51
CA VAL A 121 -1.94 16.98 8.97
C VAL A 121 -1.35 15.85 9.80
N GLY A 122 -2.19 15.17 10.57
CA GLY A 122 -1.75 14.03 11.38
C GLY A 122 -2.79 12.93 11.41
N MET A 123 -2.34 11.72 11.63
CA MET A 123 -3.16 10.53 11.76
C MET A 123 -2.64 9.70 12.95
N LEU A 124 -3.56 9.04 13.63
CA LEU A 124 -3.25 8.00 14.60
C LEU A 124 -4.04 6.74 14.23
N LEU A 125 -3.33 5.65 14.01
CA LEU A 125 -3.88 4.34 13.71
C LEU A 125 -3.45 3.36 14.79
N LEU A 126 -4.41 2.71 15.42
CA LEU A 126 -4.23 1.49 16.17
C LEU A 126 -4.66 0.36 15.22
N ASP A 127 -3.69 -0.15 14.44
CA ASP A 127 -3.97 -1.14 13.41
C ASP A 127 -4.33 -2.48 14.03
N ARG A 128 -3.62 -2.85 15.10
CA ARG A 128 -3.86 -4.08 15.84
C ARG A 128 -3.94 -3.82 17.33
N LEU A 129 -5.03 -4.23 17.89
CA LEU A 129 -5.17 -4.51 19.31
C LEU A 129 -5.91 -5.83 19.39
N GLU A 130 -5.15 -6.93 19.43
CA GLU A 130 -5.70 -8.27 19.30
C GLU A 130 -5.33 -9.17 20.47
N SER A 131 -6.23 -10.10 20.74
CA SER A 131 -5.95 -11.23 21.59
C SER A 131 -5.76 -12.45 20.71
N PHE A 132 -4.75 -13.25 21.00
CA PHE A 132 -4.48 -14.47 20.29
C PHE A 132 -4.55 -15.69 21.19
N ALA A 133 -4.90 -16.83 20.59
CA ALA A 133 -4.88 -18.14 21.20
C ALA A 133 -4.42 -19.16 20.17
N GLY A 134 -3.46 -19.99 20.54
CA GLY A 134 -2.87 -20.95 19.63
C GLY A 134 -2.15 -22.08 20.33
N GLN A 135 -1.36 -22.79 19.55
CA GLN A 135 -0.59 -23.93 20.06
C GLN A 135 0.55 -23.50 21.00
N GLY A 136 1.04 -22.26 20.85
CA GLY A 136 2.09 -21.68 21.69
C GLY A 136 1.61 -21.16 23.03
N GLY A 137 0.33 -20.83 23.15
CA GLY A 137 -0.24 -20.17 24.33
C GLY A 137 -1.35 -19.20 23.96
N HIS A 138 -1.58 -18.24 24.83
CA HIS A 138 -2.49 -17.12 24.61
C HIS A 138 -1.82 -15.82 25.05
N GLY A 139 -2.19 -14.74 24.39
CA GLY A 139 -1.60 -13.44 24.67
C GLY A 139 -2.33 -12.30 23.99
N GLN A 140 -1.66 -11.18 23.92
CA GLN A 140 -2.13 -9.98 23.28
C GLN A 140 -1.01 -9.41 22.42
N SER A 141 -1.37 -8.87 21.25
CA SER A 141 -0.46 -8.11 20.41
C SER A 141 -1.04 -6.73 20.10
N TRP A 142 -0.15 -5.80 19.86
CA TRP A 142 -0.51 -4.45 19.45
C TRP A 142 0.36 -3.99 18.30
N GLU A 143 -0.23 -3.19 17.44
CA GLU A 143 0.46 -2.41 16.43
C GLU A 143 -0.23 -1.04 16.37
N ALA A 144 0.53 -0.02 16.66
CA ALA A 144 0.07 1.35 16.69
C ALA A 144 1.03 2.22 15.90
N GLU A 145 0.50 3.09 15.08
CA GLU A 145 1.28 4.06 14.34
C GLU A 145 0.60 5.42 14.31
N GLY A 146 1.39 6.44 14.20
CA GLY A 146 0.92 7.79 14.00
C GLY A 146 1.92 8.59 13.22
N TRP A 147 1.43 9.51 12.42
CA TRP A 147 2.30 10.42 11.70
C TRP A 147 1.77 11.85 11.76
N TYR A 148 2.70 12.80 11.61
CA TYR A 148 2.43 14.20 11.52
C TYR A 148 3.36 14.84 10.50
N GLY A 149 2.82 15.65 9.59
CA GLY A 149 3.58 16.31 8.54
C GLY A 149 2.72 16.81 7.41
N ASN A 150 3.34 17.03 6.27
CA ASN A 150 2.70 17.41 5.01
C ASN A 150 2.83 16.27 3.98
N ASP A 151 2.42 16.51 2.76
CA ASP A 151 2.45 15.49 1.70
C ASP A 151 3.86 15.02 1.35
N ALA A 152 4.87 15.89 1.48
CA ALA A 152 6.26 15.57 1.17
C ALA A 152 7.04 14.97 2.34
N ASP A 153 6.83 15.51 3.55
CA ASP A 153 7.62 15.18 4.73
C ASP A 153 6.73 14.85 5.93
N LYS A 154 6.94 13.67 6.51
CA LYS A 154 6.18 13.18 7.66
C LYS A 154 7.11 12.64 8.74
N LEU A 155 6.76 12.89 9.97
CA LEU A 155 7.36 12.21 11.12
C LEU A 155 6.44 11.09 11.57
N TRP A 156 6.95 9.86 11.57
CA TRP A 156 6.23 8.66 11.99
C TRP A 156 6.69 8.20 13.36
N LEU A 157 5.75 7.80 14.18
CA LEU A 157 5.97 7.05 15.40
C LEU A 157 5.23 5.72 15.27
N ARG A 158 5.94 4.61 15.36
CA ARG A 158 5.38 3.26 15.31
C ARG A 158 5.75 2.49 16.56
N SER A 159 4.87 1.62 17.00
CA SER A 159 5.15 0.67 18.08
C SER A 159 4.38 -0.61 17.80
N GLU A 160 5.10 -1.70 17.80
CA GLU A 160 4.51 -3.04 17.71
C GLU A 160 5.03 -3.90 18.86
N GLY A 161 4.28 -4.95 19.20
CA GLY A 161 4.76 -5.88 20.19
C GLY A 161 3.74 -6.93 20.60
N GLU A 162 4.26 -7.88 21.33
CA GLU A 162 3.53 -9.04 21.83
C GLU A 162 3.71 -9.19 23.31
N ARG A 163 2.64 -9.65 23.97
CA ARG A 163 2.57 -9.89 25.40
C ARG A 163 1.97 -11.27 25.65
N GLU A 164 2.70 -12.10 26.35
CA GLU A 164 2.30 -13.43 26.73
C GLU A 164 2.34 -13.54 28.27
N ASP A 165 1.36 -14.15 28.89
CA ASP A 165 1.26 -14.28 30.34
C ASP A 165 1.51 -12.97 31.13
N ASN A 166 1.00 -11.87 30.61
CA ASN A 166 1.14 -10.53 31.17
C ASN A 166 2.59 -9.96 31.18
N ARG A 167 3.51 -10.55 30.41
CA ARG A 167 4.89 -10.09 30.24
C ARG A 167 5.14 -9.71 28.79
N PRO A 168 5.81 -8.58 28.50
CA PRO A 168 6.21 -8.27 27.13
C PRO A 168 7.21 -9.32 26.65
N ARG A 169 6.84 -10.05 25.63
CA ARG A 169 7.67 -11.07 25.00
C ARG A 169 8.63 -10.40 24.02
N ASP A 170 8.08 -9.63 23.11
CA ASP A 170 8.82 -8.85 22.14
C ASP A 170 8.10 -7.53 21.85
N GLY A 171 8.84 -6.53 21.42
CA GLY A 171 8.28 -5.28 20.99
C GLY A 171 9.33 -4.27 20.59
N ASP A 172 8.90 -3.27 19.86
CA ASP A 172 9.74 -2.15 19.45
C ASP A 172 8.98 -0.83 19.40
N VAL A 173 9.78 0.22 19.30
CA VAL A 173 9.31 1.58 18.99
C VAL A 173 10.24 2.15 17.94
N GLU A 174 9.66 2.69 16.88
CA GLU A 174 10.35 3.36 15.79
C GLU A 174 9.96 4.82 15.71
N LEU A 175 10.94 5.67 15.46
CA LEU A 175 10.75 7.08 15.12
C LEU A 175 11.41 7.31 13.78
N LEU A 176 10.62 7.61 12.75
CA LEU A 176 11.05 7.68 11.36
C LEU A 176 10.68 9.02 10.75
N TRP A 177 11.58 9.62 10.01
CA TRP A 177 11.29 10.68 9.07
C TRP A 177 11.04 10.06 7.70
N SER A 178 9.88 10.34 7.12
CA SER A 178 9.45 9.86 5.81
C SER A 178 9.47 11.02 4.83
N HIS A 179 10.03 10.78 3.64
CA HIS A 179 10.07 11.74 2.55
C HIS A 179 9.55 11.11 1.26
N ALA A 180 8.57 11.76 0.64
CA ALA A 180 7.98 11.31 -0.62
C ALA A 180 8.99 11.47 -1.77
N VAL A 181 9.38 10.35 -2.39
CA VAL A 181 10.32 10.32 -3.52
C VAL A 181 9.62 10.06 -4.85
N ALA A 182 8.41 9.52 -4.81
CA ALA A 182 7.55 9.30 -5.97
C ALA A 182 6.08 9.31 -5.53
N THR A 183 5.15 9.33 -6.48
CA THR A 183 3.70 9.43 -6.22
C THR A 183 3.18 8.41 -5.21
N TYR A 184 3.77 7.22 -5.16
CA TYR A 184 3.32 6.12 -4.30
C TYR A 184 4.44 5.55 -3.44
N TRP A 185 5.58 6.24 -3.34
CA TRP A 185 6.74 5.73 -2.63
C TRP A 185 7.38 6.80 -1.76
N ASP A 186 7.55 6.45 -0.50
CA ASP A 186 8.27 7.23 0.49
C ASP A 186 9.57 6.51 0.89
N THR A 187 10.62 7.27 1.15
CA THR A 187 11.81 6.79 1.84
C THR A 187 11.72 7.15 3.31
N GLN A 188 12.21 6.29 4.17
CA GLN A 188 12.16 6.47 5.61
C GLN A 188 13.57 6.39 6.20
N LEU A 189 13.87 7.28 7.14
CA LEU A 189 15.13 7.30 7.90
C LEU A 189 14.82 7.56 9.37
N GLY A 190 15.41 6.77 10.26
CA GLY A 190 15.15 7.00 11.68
C GLY A 190 15.85 6.04 12.61
N VAL A 191 15.23 5.81 13.76
CA VAL A 191 15.74 4.97 14.82
C VAL A 191 14.67 4.01 15.32
N ARG A 192 15.11 2.80 15.68
CA ARG A 192 14.29 1.77 16.31
C ARG A 192 14.93 1.35 17.62
N ARG A 193 14.09 1.05 18.60
CA ARG A 193 14.50 0.47 19.86
C ARG A 193 13.65 -0.75 20.19
N ASP A 194 14.33 -1.90 20.29
CA ASP A 194 13.71 -3.14 20.72
C ASP A 194 13.67 -3.25 22.24
N PHE A 195 12.60 -3.82 22.74
CA PHE A 195 12.39 -4.17 24.15
C PHE A 195 11.72 -5.56 24.26
N GLY A 196 11.46 -6.01 25.49
CA GLY A 196 10.87 -7.34 25.76
C GLY A 196 11.90 -8.30 26.33
N GLU A 197 11.84 -9.59 25.96
CA GLU A 197 12.78 -10.60 26.41
C GLU A 197 14.17 -10.40 25.82
N GLY A 198 15.19 -10.55 26.67
CA GLY A 198 16.58 -10.35 26.28
C GLY A 198 17.04 -8.88 26.36
N PRO A 199 18.25 -8.57 25.86
CA PRO A 199 18.81 -7.25 25.93
C PRO A 199 18.11 -6.30 24.95
N LYS A 200 17.91 -5.07 25.40
CA LYS A 200 17.40 -3.99 24.54
C LYS A 200 18.41 -3.69 23.43
N ARG A 201 17.93 -3.39 22.23
CA ARG A 201 18.76 -3.06 21.07
C ARG A 201 18.31 -1.72 20.50
N ASN A 202 19.30 -0.93 20.06
CA ASN A 202 19.04 0.31 19.32
C ASN A 202 19.56 0.13 17.89
N TRP A 203 18.78 0.64 16.94
CA TRP A 203 19.07 0.53 15.52
C TRP A 203 18.87 1.88 14.84
N ALA A 204 19.73 2.16 13.87
CA ALA A 204 19.41 3.11 12.82
C ALA A 204 18.59 2.38 11.77
N ALA A 205 17.52 2.99 11.31
CA ALA A 205 16.59 2.43 10.33
C ALA A 205 16.68 3.23 9.02
N PHE A 206 16.68 2.53 7.90
CA PHE A 206 16.50 3.08 6.56
C PHE A 206 15.53 2.20 5.80
N GLY A 207 14.43 2.75 5.31
CA GLY A 207 13.38 2.00 4.66
C GLY A 207 12.79 2.68 3.45
N VAL A 208 11.99 1.93 2.73
CA VAL A 208 11.09 2.39 1.69
C VAL A 208 9.71 1.82 1.97
N GLN A 209 8.68 2.63 1.77
CA GLN A 209 7.28 2.25 1.94
C GLN A 209 6.49 2.77 0.76
N GLY A 210 5.51 2.02 0.31
CA GLY A 210 4.64 2.50 -0.75
C GLY A 210 3.68 1.46 -1.29
N LEU A 211 2.90 1.89 -2.29
CA LEU A 211 1.97 1.05 -3.01
C LEU A 211 2.63 0.50 -4.27
N ALA A 212 2.86 -0.81 -4.29
CA ALA A 212 3.31 -1.55 -5.45
C ALA A 212 2.15 -1.75 -6.46
N PRO A 213 2.42 -2.14 -7.73
CA PRO A 213 1.38 -2.48 -8.69
C PRO A 213 0.36 -3.45 -8.11
N TYR A 214 -0.92 -3.28 -8.49
CA TYR A 214 -2.07 -4.01 -7.96
C TYR A 214 -2.44 -3.67 -6.52
N TRP A 215 -2.01 -2.51 -6.00
CA TRP A 215 -2.37 -2.00 -4.67
C TRP A 215 -1.84 -2.83 -3.50
N PHE A 216 -0.70 -3.50 -3.70
CA PHE A 216 0.04 -4.09 -2.59
C PHE A 216 0.73 -2.99 -1.79
N GLU A 217 0.46 -2.93 -0.51
CA GLU A 217 1.24 -2.14 0.42
C GLU A 217 2.55 -2.89 0.71
N LEU A 218 3.67 -2.25 0.43
CA LEU A 218 5.00 -2.84 0.61
C LEU A 218 5.84 -1.94 1.49
N GLU A 219 6.44 -2.54 2.50
CA GLU A 219 7.44 -1.92 3.35
C GLU A 219 8.71 -2.78 3.36
N ALA A 220 9.86 -2.14 3.18
CA ALA A 220 11.15 -2.80 3.27
C ALA A 220 12.12 -1.91 4.03
N THR A 221 12.58 -2.35 5.21
CA THR A 221 13.44 -1.58 6.10
C THR A 221 14.70 -2.37 6.45
N ALA A 222 15.84 -1.72 6.29
CA ALA A 222 17.15 -2.19 6.73
C ALA A 222 17.56 -1.49 8.02
N TYR A 223 18.14 -2.25 8.94
CA TYR A 223 18.55 -1.76 10.24
C TYR A 223 20.04 -1.97 10.45
N ALA A 224 20.69 -0.98 11.07
CA ALA A 224 22.08 -1.05 11.51
C ALA A 224 22.19 -0.75 13.01
N GLY A 225 22.65 -1.72 13.77
CA GLY A 225 22.73 -1.66 15.23
C GLY A 225 24.14 -1.67 15.79
N GLU A 226 24.23 -1.54 17.09
CA GLU A 226 25.49 -1.56 17.82
C GLU A 226 26.26 -2.85 17.61
N GLY A 227 27.60 -2.76 17.61
CA GLY A 227 28.46 -3.92 17.42
C GLY A 227 28.45 -4.51 16.00
N GLY A 228 28.04 -3.70 15.00
CA GLY A 228 27.97 -4.09 13.60
C GLY A 228 26.88 -5.14 13.33
N ARG A 229 25.81 -5.15 14.10
CA ARG A 229 24.60 -5.92 13.82
C ARG A 229 23.85 -5.26 12.68
N THR A 230 23.27 -6.07 11.83
CA THR A 230 22.36 -5.63 10.77
C THR A 230 21.11 -6.48 10.80
N ALA A 231 19.99 -5.91 10.40
CA ALA A 231 18.74 -6.63 10.21
C ALA A 231 18.00 -6.07 9.01
N ALA A 232 17.02 -6.82 8.51
CA ALA A 232 16.12 -6.38 7.46
C ALA A 232 14.73 -6.94 7.74
N ARG A 233 13.70 -6.13 7.49
CA ARG A 233 12.28 -6.51 7.56
C ARG A 233 11.64 -6.16 6.22
N VAL A 234 10.87 -7.07 5.69
CA VAL A 234 10.03 -6.84 4.51
C VAL A 234 8.63 -7.29 4.85
N ARG A 235 7.67 -6.37 4.72
CA ARG A 235 6.25 -6.62 4.94
C ARG A 235 5.48 -6.33 3.66
N ALA A 236 4.54 -7.17 3.32
CA ALA A 236 3.61 -6.96 2.23
C ALA A 236 2.20 -7.24 2.70
N GLU A 237 1.29 -6.34 2.40
CA GLU A 237 -0.11 -6.41 2.78
C GLU A 237 -1.01 -6.10 1.59
N TYR A 238 -2.23 -6.64 1.62
CA TYR A 238 -3.23 -6.38 0.60
C TYR A 238 -4.63 -6.33 1.19
N GLU A 239 -5.49 -5.45 0.70
CA GLU A 239 -6.89 -5.38 1.11
C GLU A 239 -7.81 -5.92 0.02
N LEU A 240 -8.48 -7.04 0.28
CA LEU A 240 -9.48 -7.65 -0.58
C LEU A 240 -10.89 -7.26 -0.09
N LEU A 241 -11.55 -6.38 -0.81
CA LEU A 241 -12.90 -5.92 -0.48
C LEU A 241 -13.95 -6.91 -1.01
N PHE A 242 -14.51 -7.77 -0.14
CA PHE A 242 -15.67 -8.57 -0.48
C PHE A 242 -16.94 -7.72 -0.58
N THR A 243 -17.04 -6.72 0.28
CA THR A 243 -18.07 -5.68 0.25
C THR A 243 -17.40 -4.36 0.65
N GLN A 244 -18.13 -3.24 0.62
CA GLN A 244 -17.63 -1.95 1.10
C GLN A 244 -17.27 -1.92 2.60
N ARG A 245 -17.61 -2.95 3.36
CA ARG A 245 -17.40 -3.05 4.80
C ARG A 245 -16.71 -4.33 5.25
N LEU A 246 -16.74 -5.37 4.42
CA LEU A 246 -16.11 -6.65 4.73
C LEU A 246 -14.84 -6.79 3.90
N ILE A 247 -13.72 -6.75 4.56
CA ILE A 247 -12.39 -6.67 3.98
C ILE A 247 -11.58 -7.86 4.50
N LEU A 248 -10.96 -8.60 3.60
CA LEU A 248 -9.98 -9.62 3.92
C LEU A 248 -8.58 -9.03 3.70
N GLN A 249 -7.75 -9.12 4.71
CA GLN A 249 -6.41 -8.55 4.78
C GLN A 249 -5.39 -9.69 4.93
N PRO A 250 -4.85 -10.23 3.81
CA PRO A 250 -3.65 -11.06 3.83
C PRO A 250 -2.41 -10.20 4.06
N GLU A 251 -1.48 -10.75 4.83
CA GLU A 251 -0.20 -10.14 5.17
C GLU A 251 0.89 -11.19 5.18
N ILE A 252 2.09 -10.79 4.81
CA ILE A 252 3.31 -11.56 4.97
C ILE A 252 4.44 -10.65 5.43
N GLU A 253 5.22 -11.14 6.40
CA GLU A 253 6.42 -10.46 6.88
C GLU A 253 7.60 -11.43 6.91
N VAL A 254 8.77 -10.93 6.56
CA VAL A 254 10.03 -11.67 6.58
C VAL A 254 11.07 -10.87 7.34
N ASN A 255 11.65 -11.50 8.37
CA ASN A 255 12.71 -10.92 9.18
C ASN A 255 14.04 -11.63 8.94
N ALA A 256 15.11 -10.87 8.75
CA ALA A 256 16.45 -11.38 8.54
C ALA A 256 17.47 -10.62 9.39
N TYR A 257 18.50 -11.31 9.87
CA TYR A 257 19.58 -10.76 10.69
C TYR A 257 20.94 -11.08 10.12
N GLY A 258 21.86 -10.12 10.13
CA GLY A 258 23.22 -10.30 9.60
C GLY A 258 24.19 -10.93 10.59
N LYS A 259 23.87 -10.92 11.89
CA LYS A 259 24.68 -11.52 12.94
C LYS A 259 23.83 -12.29 13.93
N ASP A 260 24.42 -13.32 14.52
CA ASP A 260 23.83 -14.07 15.62
C ASP A 260 23.62 -13.18 16.85
N ASP A 261 22.43 -13.26 17.46
CA ASP A 261 22.11 -12.70 18.75
C ASP A 261 21.42 -13.77 19.62
N VAL A 262 22.23 -14.66 20.16
CA VAL A 262 21.75 -15.80 20.95
C VAL A 262 20.96 -15.35 22.19
N GLN A 263 21.28 -14.16 22.74
CA GLN A 263 20.56 -13.59 23.88
C GLN A 263 19.13 -13.20 23.54
N ARG A 264 18.86 -12.91 22.28
CA ARG A 264 17.51 -12.69 21.73
C ARG A 264 17.01 -13.89 20.93
N GLN A 265 17.70 -15.03 21.04
CA GLN A 265 17.33 -16.28 20.37
C GLN A 265 17.28 -16.19 18.84
N LEU A 266 18.11 -15.33 18.26
CA LEU A 266 18.22 -15.07 16.83
C LEU A 266 19.55 -15.59 16.27
N ARG A 267 19.50 -16.11 15.04
CA ARG A 267 20.67 -16.46 14.24
C ARG A 267 20.70 -15.66 12.96
N SER A 268 21.89 -15.56 12.38
CA SER A 268 22.11 -14.89 11.11
C SER A 268 21.38 -15.60 9.95
N GLY A 269 20.93 -14.81 8.98
CA GLY A 269 20.10 -15.24 7.86
C GLY A 269 18.64 -14.83 8.03
N VAL A 270 17.76 -15.39 7.22
CA VAL A 270 16.31 -15.26 7.42
C VAL A 270 15.94 -15.99 8.71
N SER A 271 15.34 -15.29 9.66
CA SER A 271 15.04 -15.82 11.00
C SER A 271 13.60 -16.24 11.16
N SER A 272 12.66 -15.46 10.61
CA SER A 272 11.23 -15.77 10.64
C SER A 272 10.54 -15.38 9.35
N VAL A 273 9.47 -16.09 9.06
CA VAL A 273 8.45 -15.74 8.07
C VAL A 273 7.12 -15.80 8.81
N GLU A 274 6.44 -14.67 8.81
CA GLU A 274 5.14 -14.51 9.44
C GLU A 274 4.09 -14.29 8.38
N GLY A 275 2.89 -14.78 8.64
CA GLY A 275 1.77 -14.55 7.78
C GLY A 275 0.49 -14.36 8.57
N GLY A 276 -0.40 -13.55 8.06
CA GLY A 276 -1.68 -13.24 8.64
C GLY A 276 -2.79 -13.25 7.61
N LEU A 277 -3.97 -13.65 8.07
CA LEU A 277 -5.19 -13.51 7.29
C LEU A 277 -6.28 -13.03 8.25
N ARG A 278 -6.68 -11.76 8.10
CA ARG A 278 -7.64 -11.10 8.96
C ARG A 278 -8.89 -10.74 8.18
N LEU A 279 -10.06 -11.07 8.69
CA LEU A 279 -11.36 -10.69 8.14
C LEU A 279 -11.92 -9.56 8.99
N ARG A 280 -11.90 -8.36 8.44
CA ARG A 280 -12.28 -7.11 9.10
C ARG A 280 -13.68 -6.69 8.66
N TYR A 281 -14.49 -6.24 9.61
CA TYR A 281 -15.81 -5.65 9.35
C TYR A 281 -15.86 -4.21 9.83
N GLU A 282 -15.98 -3.26 8.92
CA GLU A 282 -16.08 -1.83 9.21
C GLU A 282 -17.49 -1.46 9.70
N ILE A 283 -17.67 -1.39 11.01
CA ILE A 283 -18.89 -0.83 11.62
C ILE A 283 -18.98 0.65 11.29
N ARG A 284 -17.84 1.34 11.44
CA ARG A 284 -17.56 2.69 10.95
C ARG A 284 -16.18 2.67 10.34
N ARG A 285 -15.85 3.63 9.49
CA ARG A 285 -14.49 3.73 8.93
C ARG A 285 -13.40 3.84 10.00
N SER A 286 -13.74 4.46 11.13
CA SER A 286 -12.82 4.64 12.26
C SER A 286 -12.77 3.46 13.23
N ILE A 287 -13.66 2.46 13.14
CA ILE A 287 -13.71 1.33 14.06
C ILE A 287 -14.11 0.06 13.30
N ALA A 288 -13.22 -0.91 13.32
CA ALA A 288 -13.41 -2.17 12.62
C ALA A 288 -12.92 -3.35 13.48
N PRO A 289 -13.83 -4.14 14.09
CA PRO A 289 -13.46 -5.42 14.66
C PRO A 289 -13.06 -6.41 13.56
N TYR A 290 -12.19 -7.35 13.92
CA TYR A 290 -11.77 -8.42 13.03
C TYR A 290 -11.54 -9.74 13.77
N VAL A 291 -11.54 -10.81 12.99
CA VAL A 291 -11.09 -12.14 13.41
C VAL A 291 -10.17 -12.69 12.33
N GLY A 292 -9.26 -13.57 12.72
CA GLY A 292 -8.30 -14.08 11.76
C GLY A 292 -7.49 -15.26 12.25
N VAL A 293 -6.49 -15.56 11.43
CA VAL A 293 -5.45 -16.54 11.75
C VAL A 293 -4.09 -15.92 11.46
N SER A 294 -3.13 -16.17 12.31
CA SER A 294 -1.74 -15.83 12.09
C SER A 294 -0.88 -17.07 12.23
N TRP A 295 0.25 -17.07 11.55
CA TRP A 295 1.26 -18.11 11.67
C TRP A 295 2.65 -17.50 11.61
N GLU A 296 3.52 -18.01 12.42
CA GLU A 296 4.94 -17.70 12.43
C GLU A 296 5.72 -18.98 12.11
N HIS A 297 6.72 -18.88 11.28
CA HIS A 297 7.64 -19.99 11.00
C HIS A 297 9.08 -19.50 11.15
N LEU A 298 9.79 -20.02 12.14
CA LEU A 298 11.21 -19.78 12.32
C LEU A 298 12.00 -20.55 11.27
N THR A 299 13.03 -19.93 10.71
CA THR A 299 13.83 -20.50 9.61
C THR A 299 15.31 -20.59 9.98
N GLY A 300 16.07 -21.36 9.19
CA GLY A 300 17.52 -21.46 9.27
C GLY A 300 18.05 -21.77 10.68
N GLY A 301 19.14 -21.11 11.05
CA GLY A 301 19.77 -21.29 12.36
C GLY A 301 18.90 -20.89 13.55
N THR A 302 17.94 -19.97 13.37
CA THR A 302 16.96 -19.60 14.39
C THR A 302 16.03 -20.78 14.70
N ALA A 303 15.59 -21.49 13.68
CA ALA A 303 14.78 -22.69 13.84
C ALA A 303 15.56 -23.82 14.55
N ASP A 304 16.85 -23.97 14.23
CA ASP A 304 17.70 -24.97 14.89
C ASP A 304 17.87 -24.65 16.37
N LEU A 305 18.08 -23.36 16.69
CA LEU A 305 18.16 -22.92 18.07
C LEU A 305 16.85 -23.20 18.83
N ALA A 306 15.72 -22.86 18.23
CA ALA A 306 14.42 -23.14 18.82
C ALA A 306 14.18 -24.63 19.08
N ARG A 307 14.56 -25.52 18.14
CA ARG A 307 14.46 -26.99 18.33
C ARG A 307 15.32 -27.47 19.49
N ASN A 308 16.57 -26.95 19.57
CA ASN A 308 17.51 -27.33 20.62
C ASN A 308 17.00 -26.89 22.01
N ASP A 309 16.29 -25.77 22.08
CA ASP A 309 15.69 -25.25 23.31
C ASP A 309 14.30 -25.88 23.60
N GLY A 310 13.84 -26.83 22.79
CA GLY A 310 12.54 -27.47 22.92
C GLY A 310 11.37 -26.56 22.56
N ARG A 311 11.63 -25.42 21.90
CA ARG A 311 10.61 -24.47 21.43
C ARG A 311 10.04 -24.92 20.07
N ARG A 312 8.87 -24.43 19.77
CA ARG A 312 8.22 -24.68 18.48
C ARG A 312 8.89 -23.84 17.38
N VAL A 313 9.00 -24.43 16.21
CA VAL A 313 9.49 -23.77 14.99
C VAL A 313 8.34 -23.12 14.21
N THR A 314 7.13 -23.67 14.36
CA THR A 314 5.93 -23.11 13.73
C THR A 314 4.90 -22.90 14.83
N ASP A 315 4.35 -21.72 14.87
CA ASP A 315 3.21 -21.37 15.70
C ASP A 315 2.03 -20.96 14.82
N ARG A 316 0.83 -21.38 15.20
CA ARG A 316 -0.43 -21.02 14.52
C ARG A 316 -1.41 -20.58 15.58
N ARG A 317 -2.01 -19.42 15.33
CA ARG A 317 -2.86 -18.73 16.30
C ARG A 317 -4.15 -18.27 15.65
N TRP A 318 -5.24 -18.36 16.40
CA TRP A 318 -6.44 -17.61 16.12
C TRP A 318 -6.30 -16.23 16.75
N VAL A 319 -6.72 -15.22 16.02
CA VAL A 319 -6.65 -13.83 16.48
C VAL A 319 -8.03 -13.19 16.42
N ALA A 320 -8.32 -12.33 17.38
CA ALA A 320 -9.51 -11.48 17.39
C ALA A 320 -9.15 -10.12 17.97
N GLY A 321 -9.52 -9.06 17.30
CA GLY A 321 -9.09 -7.73 17.68
C GLY A 321 -9.95 -6.62 17.10
N ILE A 322 -9.46 -5.42 17.26
CA ILE A 322 -10.08 -4.20 16.78
C ILE A 322 -9.03 -3.28 16.15
N ARG A 323 -9.41 -2.65 15.04
CA ARG A 323 -8.67 -1.56 14.39
C ARG A 323 -9.39 -0.25 14.66
N ILE A 324 -8.63 0.77 15.05
CA ILE A 324 -9.17 2.12 15.34
C ILE A 324 -8.34 3.16 14.61
N TRP A 325 -9.01 4.03 13.87
CA TRP A 325 -8.40 5.14 13.14
C TRP A 325 -8.95 6.49 13.65
N LEU A 326 -8.07 7.44 13.94
CA LEU A 326 -8.36 8.77 14.50
C LEU A 326 -7.67 9.87 13.69
#